data_3bcedb97f845447f38536613739de62a
#
_entry.id   3bcedb97f845447f38536613739de62a
#
_cell.length_a   1.000
_cell.length_b   1.000
_cell.length_c   1.000
_cell.angle_alpha   90.00
_cell.angle_beta   90.00
_cell.angle_gamma   90.00
#
_symmetry.space_group_name_H-M   'P 1'
#
loop_
_entity.id
_entity.type
_entity.pdbx_description
1 polymer ?
#
loop_
_entity_poly.entity_id
_entity_poly.type
_entity_poly.pdbx_seq_one_letter_code
_entity_poly.pdbx_strand_id
1 'polypeptide(L)'
;MKVINTWQDEEALRRYTLIAPLLDPDIDNGKRISLRHKIAEDNGTTVRSLYRYEKAFKDFSFGGLKPQPREKHRSQKLPANFDELVAEAIQLRREVPERSVEQIIFILELEHRVAPGVLKRSTLERHLYAAGFGREHLRIYKDARQSSSKRFCKPHRMMLLQGDIKYGPKLPIGKKGTKVQTYLSSAIDDHSRYVVESRFYANQEETIVHDTFHNVVLKAGKFDRCYFDNGKQYVAKQLKFSLARLGIRITHAPVQSGKSKGKIEKFHRIVDAFLNEFKLEKDQTLDNLNQKWTLYLEEYYHNAPHSGIAEYYKCMGSPVPENGITPLQEWNRDTRPLTFIDVNTVSEAFLYHEMRHVDKGACLSFNGEKFETKAALIGRDVEISYDPAKPEILTVRFPGIEPFCAKPLKIGAYCDEKQTLPIS
;
A
#
# COMPACT_ATOMS: atom_id res chain seq x y z
N MET A 1 -23.59 -24.02 -20.58
CA MET A 1 -23.27 -24.64 -19.28
C MET A 1 -22.33 -25.81 -19.54
N LYS A 2 -21.06 -25.76 -19.17
CA LYS A 2 -20.18 -26.94 -19.20
C LYS A 2 -20.60 -27.86 -18.05
N VAL A 3 -21.11 -29.02 -18.36
CA VAL A 3 -21.36 -30.09 -17.37
C VAL A 3 -19.98 -30.52 -16.85
N ILE A 4 -19.69 -30.20 -15.59
CA ILE A 4 -18.46 -30.66 -14.92
C ILE A 4 -18.76 -32.08 -14.46
N ASN A 5 -18.27 -33.08 -15.19
CA ASN A 5 -18.32 -34.46 -14.75
C ASN A 5 -17.48 -34.61 -13.46
N THR A 6 -18.11 -35.15 -12.43
CA THR A 6 -17.37 -35.46 -11.19
C THR A 6 -16.56 -36.75 -11.37
N TRP A 7 -15.52 -37.00 -10.56
CA TRP A 7 -14.78 -38.23 -10.57
C TRP A 7 -15.68 -39.47 -10.37
N GLN A 8 -16.83 -39.28 -9.71
CA GLN A 8 -17.85 -40.31 -9.55
C GLN A 8 -18.56 -40.64 -10.85
N ASP A 9 -18.77 -39.64 -11.71
CA ASP A 9 -19.35 -39.84 -13.03
C ASP A 9 -18.38 -40.55 -13.97
N GLU A 10 -17.09 -40.22 -13.90
CA GLU A 10 -16.04 -40.90 -14.67
C GLU A 10 -15.90 -42.38 -14.25
N GLU A 11 -15.90 -42.65 -12.94
CA GLU A 11 -15.86 -44.02 -12.43
C GLU A 11 -17.13 -44.83 -12.77
N ALA A 12 -18.30 -44.16 -12.72
CA ALA A 12 -19.55 -44.82 -13.15
C ALA A 12 -19.54 -45.13 -14.65
N LEU A 13 -18.99 -44.23 -15.48
CA LEU A 13 -18.81 -44.49 -16.91
C LEU A 13 -17.84 -45.68 -17.16
N ARG A 14 -16.73 -45.73 -16.46
CA ARG A 14 -15.79 -46.85 -16.51
C ARG A 14 -16.47 -48.16 -16.15
N ARG A 15 -17.27 -48.21 -15.07
CA ARG A 15 -18.02 -49.42 -14.66
C ARG A 15 -19.07 -49.82 -15.68
N TYR A 16 -19.75 -48.82 -16.27
CA TYR A 16 -20.74 -49.04 -17.34
C TYR A 16 -20.08 -49.67 -18.57
N THR A 17 -18.96 -49.16 -19.02
CA THR A 17 -18.21 -49.70 -20.17
C THR A 17 -17.85 -51.15 -19.98
N LEU A 18 -17.50 -51.57 -18.74
CA LEU A 18 -17.20 -52.96 -18.43
C LEU A 18 -18.40 -53.91 -18.52
N ILE A 19 -19.59 -53.43 -18.14
CA ILE A 19 -20.81 -54.26 -18.10
C ILE A 19 -21.67 -54.11 -19.37
N ALA A 20 -21.48 -53.09 -20.19
CA ALA A 20 -22.29 -52.81 -21.36
C ALA A 20 -22.42 -54.03 -22.29
N PRO A 21 -21.34 -54.80 -22.59
CA PRO A 21 -21.45 -56.04 -23.40
C PRO A 21 -22.25 -57.16 -22.74
N LEU A 22 -22.43 -57.12 -21.40
CA LEU A 22 -23.16 -58.14 -20.62
C LEU A 22 -24.66 -57.82 -20.49
N LEU A 23 -25.06 -56.59 -20.85
CA LEU A 23 -26.46 -56.09 -20.77
C LEU A 23 -27.25 -56.40 -22.01
N ASP A 24 -26.62 -56.94 -23.07
CA ASP A 24 -27.28 -57.33 -24.29
C ASP A 24 -28.31 -58.46 -24.01
N PRO A 25 -29.60 -58.26 -24.30
CA PRO A 25 -30.64 -59.25 -24.04
C PRO A 25 -30.49 -60.51 -24.89
N ASP A 26 -29.85 -60.42 -26.06
CA ASP A 26 -29.76 -61.54 -27.02
C ASP A 26 -28.62 -62.52 -26.72
N ILE A 27 -27.82 -62.28 -25.73
CA ILE A 27 -26.70 -63.16 -25.32
C ILE A 27 -27.21 -64.31 -24.46
N ASP A 28 -26.93 -65.54 -24.95
CA ASP A 28 -27.16 -66.78 -24.20
C ASP A 28 -26.39 -66.80 -22.88
N ASN A 29 -27.00 -67.38 -21.84
CA ASN A 29 -26.42 -67.44 -20.50
C ASN A 29 -25.03 -68.04 -20.42
N GLY A 30 -24.75 -69.09 -21.22
CA GLY A 30 -23.44 -69.72 -21.25
C GLY A 30 -22.34 -68.78 -21.81
N LYS A 31 -22.69 -68.06 -22.90
CA LYS A 31 -21.80 -67.06 -23.51
C LYS A 31 -21.60 -65.86 -22.58
N ARG A 32 -22.64 -65.42 -21.85
CA ARG A 32 -22.58 -64.35 -20.88
C ARG A 32 -21.61 -64.66 -19.73
N ILE A 33 -21.63 -65.91 -19.25
CA ILE A 33 -20.67 -66.34 -18.19
C ILE A 33 -19.26 -66.30 -18.73
N SER A 34 -18.99 -66.87 -19.90
CA SER A 34 -17.66 -66.87 -20.53
C SER A 34 -17.15 -65.44 -20.79
N LEU A 35 -18.02 -64.58 -21.32
CA LEU A 35 -17.71 -63.17 -21.59
C LEU A 35 -17.38 -62.40 -20.31
N ARG A 36 -18.10 -62.70 -19.21
CA ARG A 36 -17.84 -62.04 -17.91
C ARG A 36 -16.46 -62.44 -17.36
N HIS A 37 -16.06 -63.69 -17.49
CA HIS A 37 -14.71 -64.14 -17.11
C HIS A 37 -13.65 -63.43 -17.94
N LYS A 38 -13.82 -63.36 -19.25
CA LYS A 38 -12.89 -62.66 -20.14
C LYS A 38 -12.75 -61.17 -19.81
N ILE A 39 -13.88 -60.46 -19.60
CA ILE A 39 -13.86 -59.03 -19.22
C ILE A 39 -13.16 -58.87 -17.87
N ALA A 40 -13.33 -59.77 -16.92
CA ALA A 40 -12.69 -59.68 -15.62
C ALA A 40 -11.17 -59.84 -15.75
N GLU A 41 -10.70 -60.76 -16.57
CA GLU A 41 -9.28 -61.01 -16.84
C GLU A 41 -8.63 -59.85 -17.59
N ASP A 42 -9.25 -59.38 -18.71
CA ASP A 42 -8.74 -58.32 -19.58
C ASP A 42 -8.61 -56.98 -18.84
N ASN A 43 -9.46 -56.74 -17.84
CA ASN A 43 -9.51 -55.43 -17.12
C ASN A 43 -9.04 -55.52 -15.66
N GLY A 44 -8.41 -56.62 -15.22
CA GLY A 44 -7.89 -56.75 -13.85
C GLY A 44 -8.95 -56.60 -12.76
N THR A 45 -10.21 -56.97 -13.05
CA THR A 45 -11.32 -56.91 -12.11
C THR A 45 -11.80 -58.31 -11.71
N THR A 46 -12.72 -58.43 -10.77
CA THR A 46 -13.26 -59.72 -10.37
C THR A 46 -14.64 -59.96 -10.98
N VAL A 47 -14.94 -61.19 -11.32
CA VAL A 47 -16.27 -61.63 -11.78
C VAL A 47 -17.36 -61.17 -10.80
N ARG A 48 -17.10 -61.26 -9.50
CA ARG A 48 -18.00 -60.78 -8.44
C ARG A 48 -18.29 -59.28 -8.54
N SER A 49 -17.28 -58.44 -8.91
CA SER A 49 -17.47 -57.01 -9.13
C SER A 49 -18.37 -56.72 -10.31
N LEU A 50 -18.22 -57.47 -11.41
CA LEU A 50 -19.10 -57.34 -12.59
C LEU A 50 -20.53 -57.68 -12.26
N TYR A 51 -20.80 -58.78 -11.54
CA TYR A 51 -22.14 -59.09 -11.06
C TYR A 51 -22.74 -58.01 -10.20
N ARG A 52 -21.95 -57.42 -9.31
CA ARG A 52 -22.41 -56.31 -8.47
C ARG A 52 -22.76 -55.08 -9.29
N TYR A 53 -21.97 -54.75 -10.32
CA TYR A 53 -22.23 -53.62 -11.22
C TYR A 53 -23.45 -53.89 -12.08
N GLU A 54 -23.63 -55.07 -12.65
CA GLU A 54 -24.83 -55.44 -13.39
C GLU A 54 -26.10 -55.33 -12.55
N LYS A 55 -26.06 -55.80 -11.29
CA LYS A 55 -27.17 -55.68 -10.35
C LYS A 55 -27.46 -54.24 -10.04
N ALA A 56 -26.44 -53.46 -9.68
CA ALA A 56 -26.58 -52.02 -9.36
C ALA A 56 -27.14 -51.21 -10.54
N PHE A 57 -26.74 -51.55 -11.77
CA PHE A 57 -27.25 -50.95 -12.97
C PHE A 57 -28.71 -51.31 -13.23
N LYS A 58 -29.11 -52.57 -13.00
CA LYS A 58 -30.52 -53.04 -13.13
C LYS A 58 -31.43 -52.36 -12.11
N ASP A 59 -30.93 -52.19 -10.86
CA ASP A 59 -31.76 -51.64 -9.76
C ASP A 59 -31.86 -50.11 -9.82
N PHE A 60 -30.79 -49.39 -10.22
CA PHE A 60 -30.72 -47.91 -10.12
C PHE A 60 -30.12 -47.24 -11.37
N SER A 61 -30.11 -47.92 -12.51
CA SER A 61 -29.55 -47.44 -13.78
C SER A 61 -28.13 -46.89 -13.62
N PHE A 62 -27.72 -45.89 -14.41
CA PHE A 62 -26.38 -45.31 -14.34
C PHE A 62 -26.01 -44.74 -12.93
N GLY A 63 -27.00 -44.24 -12.19
CA GLY A 63 -26.82 -43.74 -10.84
C GLY A 63 -26.31 -44.80 -9.85
N GLY A 64 -26.71 -46.08 -10.04
CA GLY A 64 -26.26 -47.19 -9.21
C GLY A 64 -24.80 -47.54 -9.38
N LEU A 65 -24.17 -47.14 -10.49
CA LEU A 65 -22.75 -47.36 -10.74
C LEU A 65 -21.84 -46.33 -10.09
N LYS A 66 -22.38 -45.21 -9.60
CA LYS A 66 -21.60 -44.19 -8.92
C LYS A 66 -21.08 -44.70 -7.57
N PRO A 67 -19.81 -44.48 -7.25
CA PRO A 67 -19.30 -44.78 -5.93
C PRO A 67 -20.06 -44.02 -4.86
N GLN A 68 -20.67 -44.72 -3.92
CA GLN A 68 -21.29 -44.06 -2.77
C GLN A 68 -20.20 -43.55 -1.82
N PRO A 69 -20.31 -42.33 -1.28
CA PRO A 69 -19.42 -41.86 -0.22
C PRO A 69 -19.57 -42.82 0.98
N ARG A 70 -18.46 -43.28 1.54
CA ARG A 70 -18.49 -44.06 2.76
C ARG A 70 -19.07 -43.16 3.87
N GLU A 71 -20.14 -43.63 4.52
CA GLU A 71 -20.59 -43.02 5.76
C GLU A 71 -19.47 -43.06 6.79
N LYS A 72 -18.99 -41.88 7.17
CA LYS A 72 -17.97 -41.77 8.21
C LYS A 72 -18.68 -41.94 9.55
N HIS A 73 -18.63 -43.10 10.17
CA HIS A 73 -19.05 -43.25 11.55
C HIS A 73 -18.28 -42.24 12.44
N ARG A 74 -18.97 -41.46 13.23
CA ARG A 74 -18.36 -40.56 14.22
C ARG A 74 -17.51 -41.41 15.16
N SER A 75 -16.25 -40.99 15.37
CA SER A 75 -15.40 -41.63 16.37
C SER A 75 -16.05 -41.43 17.75
N GLN A 76 -16.20 -42.46 18.54
CA GLN A 76 -16.71 -42.43 19.93
C GLN A 76 -15.91 -41.48 20.86
N LYS A 77 -14.80 -40.93 20.40
CA LYS A 77 -13.90 -40.02 21.15
C LYS A 77 -14.21 -38.54 20.96
N LEU A 78 -15.21 -38.18 20.16
CA LEU A 78 -15.59 -36.78 19.97
C LEU A 78 -16.61 -36.35 21.03
N PRO A 79 -16.54 -35.11 21.57
CA PRO A 79 -17.52 -34.58 22.50
C PRO A 79 -18.94 -34.63 21.92
N ALA A 80 -19.95 -34.81 22.77
CA ALA A 80 -21.35 -34.85 22.36
C ALA A 80 -21.77 -33.54 21.63
N ASN A 81 -21.24 -32.41 22.09
CA ASN A 81 -21.46 -31.06 21.51
C ASN A 81 -20.48 -30.68 20.41
N PHE A 82 -19.84 -31.66 19.75
CA PHE A 82 -18.75 -31.37 18.78
C PHE A 82 -19.20 -30.48 17.62
N ASP A 83 -20.42 -30.62 17.13
CA ASP A 83 -20.92 -29.79 16.02
C ASP A 83 -21.11 -28.32 16.45
N GLU A 84 -21.53 -28.10 17.68
CA GLU A 84 -21.62 -26.74 18.27
C GLU A 84 -20.23 -26.12 18.41
N LEU A 85 -19.25 -26.91 18.88
CA LEU A 85 -17.85 -26.45 18.98
C LEU A 85 -17.26 -26.09 17.62
N VAL A 86 -17.61 -26.84 16.56
CA VAL A 86 -17.19 -26.49 15.19
C VAL A 86 -17.86 -25.22 14.71
N ALA A 87 -19.14 -25.00 15.00
CA ALA A 87 -19.85 -23.78 14.65
C ALA A 87 -19.25 -22.54 15.37
N GLU A 88 -18.95 -22.66 16.66
CA GLU A 88 -18.26 -21.62 17.43
C GLU A 88 -16.85 -21.37 16.91
N ALA A 89 -16.11 -22.41 16.57
CA ALA A 89 -14.78 -22.28 15.96
C ALA A 89 -14.83 -21.54 14.61
N ILE A 90 -15.85 -21.79 13.80
CA ILE A 90 -16.10 -21.04 12.56
C ILE A 90 -16.40 -19.57 12.87
N GLN A 91 -17.22 -19.29 13.88
CA GLN A 91 -17.52 -17.92 14.30
C GLN A 91 -16.26 -17.19 14.76
N LEU A 92 -15.48 -17.80 15.64
CA LEU A 92 -14.19 -17.26 16.09
C LEU A 92 -13.22 -16.99 14.92
N ARG A 93 -13.21 -17.86 13.91
CA ARG A 93 -12.40 -17.69 12.72
C ARG A 93 -12.92 -16.55 11.82
N ARG A 94 -14.23 -16.34 11.75
CA ARG A 94 -14.84 -15.21 11.00
C ARG A 94 -14.52 -13.86 11.65
N GLU A 95 -14.54 -13.78 12.98
CA GLU A 95 -14.22 -12.56 13.72
C GLU A 95 -12.78 -12.12 13.48
N VAL A 96 -11.83 -13.05 13.59
CA VAL A 96 -10.40 -12.81 13.33
C VAL A 96 -9.87 -13.93 12.45
N PRO A 97 -9.83 -13.74 11.12
CA PRO A 97 -9.39 -14.75 10.17
C PRO A 97 -7.95 -15.26 10.37
N GLU A 98 -7.12 -14.49 11.06
CA GLU A 98 -5.72 -14.83 11.33
C GLU A 98 -5.51 -15.70 12.59
N ARG A 99 -6.55 -15.91 13.42
CA ARG A 99 -6.44 -16.81 14.58
C ARG A 99 -5.95 -18.18 14.15
N SER A 100 -4.96 -18.72 14.83
CA SER A 100 -4.53 -20.11 14.61
C SER A 100 -5.55 -21.11 15.15
N VAL A 101 -5.50 -22.36 14.72
CA VAL A 101 -6.40 -23.39 15.23
C VAL A 101 -6.16 -23.62 16.72
N GLU A 102 -4.91 -23.53 17.17
CA GLU A 102 -4.52 -23.61 18.58
C GLU A 102 -5.13 -22.48 19.40
N GLN A 103 -5.12 -21.23 18.88
CA GLN A 103 -5.74 -20.10 19.55
C GLN A 103 -7.26 -20.29 19.68
N ILE A 104 -7.91 -20.83 18.64
CA ILE A 104 -9.35 -21.14 18.71
C ILE A 104 -9.63 -22.19 19.76
N ILE A 105 -8.85 -23.29 19.79
CA ILE A 105 -8.99 -24.34 20.82
C ILE A 105 -8.79 -23.73 22.20
N PHE A 106 -7.76 -22.92 22.40
CA PHE A 106 -7.48 -22.26 23.67
C PHE A 106 -8.62 -21.37 24.13
N ILE A 107 -9.25 -20.61 23.22
CA ILE A 107 -10.41 -19.77 23.54
C ILE A 107 -11.60 -20.65 24.01
N LEU A 108 -11.91 -21.72 23.26
CA LEU A 108 -12.99 -22.64 23.62
C LEU A 108 -12.77 -23.34 24.97
N GLU A 109 -11.51 -23.69 25.28
CA GLU A 109 -11.13 -24.24 26.58
C GLU A 109 -11.23 -23.20 27.71
N LEU A 110 -10.79 -21.95 27.46
CA LEU A 110 -10.87 -20.85 28.43
C LEU A 110 -12.31 -20.45 28.74
N GLU A 111 -13.20 -20.51 27.75
CA GLU A 111 -14.64 -20.24 27.92
C GLU A 111 -15.40 -21.46 28.47
N HIS A 112 -14.69 -22.52 28.89
CA HIS A 112 -15.27 -23.75 29.46
C HIS A 112 -16.27 -24.46 28.52
N ARG A 113 -16.16 -24.24 27.20
CA ARG A 113 -17.00 -24.91 26.21
C ARG A 113 -16.59 -26.36 26.01
N VAL A 114 -15.31 -26.65 26.20
CA VAL A 114 -14.71 -28.00 26.11
C VAL A 114 -13.62 -28.15 27.19
N ALA A 115 -13.46 -29.35 27.74
CA ALA A 115 -12.38 -29.62 28.67
C ALA A 115 -11.01 -29.58 27.97
N PRO A 116 -9.93 -29.12 28.64
CA PRO A 116 -8.60 -29.04 28.07
C PRO A 116 -8.10 -30.37 27.47
N GLY A 117 -7.53 -30.33 26.29
CA GLY A 117 -6.95 -31.47 25.59
C GLY A 117 -7.94 -32.43 24.92
N VAL A 118 -9.25 -32.22 25.04
CA VAL A 118 -10.28 -33.03 24.37
C VAL A 118 -10.36 -32.72 22.88
N LEU A 119 -10.26 -31.47 22.50
CA LEU A 119 -10.34 -31.00 21.12
C LEU A 119 -8.94 -31.04 20.46
N LYS A 120 -8.72 -31.94 19.52
CA LYS A 120 -7.44 -32.04 18.83
C LYS A 120 -7.37 -31.10 17.63
N ARG A 121 -6.22 -30.42 17.46
CA ARG A 121 -5.93 -29.51 16.36
C ARG A 121 -6.27 -30.13 15.00
N SER A 122 -5.76 -31.33 14.69
CA SER A 122 -5.96 -31.99 13.40
C SER A 122 -7.43 -32.28 13.08
N THR A 123 -8.23 -32.53 14.12
CA THR A 123 -9.67 -32.77 13.98
C THR A 123 -10.39 -31.47 13.65
N LEU A 124 -10.16 -30.41 14.44
CA LEU A 124 -10.79 -29.11 14.22
C LEU A 124 -10.34 -28.48 12.88
N GLU A 125 -9.05 -28.57 12.54
CA GLU A 125 -8.50 -28.04 11.28
C GLU A 125 -9.18 -28.67 10.05
N ARG A 126 -9.45 -29.98 10.06
CA ARG A 126 -10.15 -30.70 9.00
C ARG A 126 -11.60 -30.21 8.85
N HIS A 127 -12.30 -29.97 9.95
CA HIS A 127 -13.67 -29.45 9.90
C HIS A 127 -13.73 -27.99 9.46
N LEU A 128 -12.80 -27.16 9.92
CA LEU A 128 -12.65 -25.78 9.43
C LEU A 128 -12.31 -25.76 7.92
N TYR A 129 -11.45 -26.67 7.44
CA TYR A 129 -11.16 -26.80 6.02
C TYR A 129 -12.40 -27.19 5.22
N ALA A 130 -13.15 -28.21 5.67
CA ALA A 130 -14.39 -28.64 5.02
C ALA A 130 -15.47 -27.53 4.99
N ALA A 131 -15.47 -26.65 5.99
CA ALA A 131 -16.35 -25.51 6.06
C ALA A 131 -15.87 -24.25 5.25
N GLY A 132 -14.74 -24.35 4.54
CA GLY A 132 -14.19 -23.23 3.76
C GLY A 132 -13.33 -22.27 4.56
N PHE A 133 -12.89 -22.62 5.76
CA PHE A 133 -12.05 -21.80 6.65
C PHE A 133 -10.64 -22.39 6.85
N GLY A 134 -10.18 -23.23 5.94
CA GLY A 134 -8.79 -23.73 5.91
C GLY A 134 -7.81 -22.64 5.48
N ARG A 135 -6.50 -22.88 5.70
CA ARG A 135 -5.43 -21.93 5.37
C ARG A 135 -5.45 -21.46 3.92
N GLU A 136 -5.72 -22.33 2.97
CA GLU A 136 -5.80 -21.98 1.55
C GLU A 136 -6.99 -21.08 1.24
N HIS A 137 -8.16 -21.37 1.81
CA HIS A 137 -9.34 -20.55 1.66
C HIS A 137 -9.10 -19.14 2.24
N LEU A 138 -8.47 -19.05 3.42
CA LEU A 138 -8.11 -17.78 4.04
C LEU A 138 -7.08 -17.01 3.21
N ARG A 139 -6.12 -17.70 2.58
CA ARG A 139 -5.14 -17.08 1.66
C ARG A 139 -5.84 -16.52 0.44
N ILE A 140 -6.72 -17.28 -0.21
CA ILE A 140 -7.51 -16.82 -1.35
C ILE A 140 -8.40 -15.62 -0.94
N TYR A 141 -9.03 -15.68 0.22
CA TYR A 141 -9.84 -14.58 0.75
C TYR A 141 -8.98 -13.33 1.03
N LYS A 142 -7.81 -13.50 1.62
CA LYS A 142 -6.84 -12.42 1.87
C LYS A 142 -6.32 -11.83 0.55
N ASP A 143 -5.98 -12.66 -0.42
CA ASP A 143 -5.54 -12.25 -1.75
C ASP A 143 -6.67 -11.57 -2.53
N ALA A 144 -7.90 -12.06 -2.46
CA ALA A 144 -9.08 -11.42 -3.05
C ALA A 144 -9.38 -10.07 -2.39
N ARG A 145 -9.24 -9.95 -1.07
CA ARG A 145 -9.42 -8.69 -0.34
C ARG A 145 -8.31 -7.69 -0.64
N GLN A 146 -7.07 -8.16 -0.84
CA GLN A 146 -5.94 -7.35 -1.28
C GLN A 146 -6.04 -6.98 -2.77
N SER A 147 -6.62 -7.83 -3.61
CA SER A 147 -6.85 -7.53 -5.03
C SER A 147 -7.95 -6.49 -5.26
N SER A 148 -8.78 -6.19 -4.26
CA SER A 148 -9.80 -5.14 -4.33
C SER A 148 -9.25 -3.71 -4.34
N SER A 149 -7.95 -3.50 -4.09
CA SER A 149 -7.30 -2.23 -4.36
C SER A 149 -7.17 -2.03 -5.88
N LYS A 150 -8.20 -1.47 -6.50
CA LYS A 150 -8.19 -1.13 -7.91
C LYS A 150 -7.00 -0.20 -8.19
N ARG A 151 -6.19 -0.54 -9.21
CA ARG A 151 -5.20 0.39 -9.75
C ARG A 151 -5.95 1.63 -10.22
N PHE A 152 -5.74 2.74 -9.58
CA PHE A 152 -6.34 4.01 -9.99
C PHE A 152 -5.34 4.81 -10.82
N CYS A 153 -5.83 5.57 -11.78
CA CYS A 153 -5.09 6.60 -12.48
C CYS A 153 -5.98 7.81 -12.60
N LYS A 154 -5.47 8.99 -12.28
CA LYS A 154 -6.22 10.22 -12.46
C LYS A 154 -6.30 10.56 -13.95
N PRO A 155 -7.41 11.16 -14.41
CA PRO A 155 -7.58 11.48 -15.83
C PRO A 155 -6.67 12.62 -16.30
N HIS A 156 -6.19 13.48 -15.41
CA HIS A 156 -5.38 14.65 -15.75
C HIS A 156 -4.20 14.83 -14.81
N ARG A 157 -3.15 15.48 -15.34
CA ARG A 157 -1.98 15.92 -14.56
C ARG A 157 -2.39 16.86 -13.41
N MET A 158 -1.59 16.89 -12.35
CA MET A 158 -1.78 17.72 -11.17
C MET A 158 -3.09 17.49 -10.39
N MET A 159 -3.87 16.45 -10.71
CA MET A 159 -4.99 16.03 -9.88
C MET A 159 -4.56 15.27 -8.62
N LEU A 160 -3.46 14.52 -8.73
CA LEU A 160 -2.90 13.74 -7.62
C LEU A 160 -1.40 13.62 -7.79
N LEU A 161 -0.66 14.05 -6.79
CA LEU A 161 0.78 13.78 -6.66
C LEU A 161 1.01 12.69 -5.62
N GLN A 162 1.89 11.76 -5.90
CA GLN A 162 2.38 10.76 -4.94
C GLN A 162 3.73 11.19 -4.43
N GLY A 163 3.84 11.37 -3.10
CA GLY A 163 5.08 11.71 -2.43
C GLY A 163 5.65 10.52 -1.68
N ASP A 164 6.97 10.34 -1.74
CA ASP A 164 7.68 9.33 -0.94
C ASP A 164 9.13 9.71 -0.68
N ILE A 165 9.68 9.13 0.39
CA ILE A 165 11.10 9.28 0.75
C ILE A 165 11.77 7.92 0.61
N LYS A 166 12.90 7.91 -0.11
CA LYS A 166 13.75 6.74 -0.29
C LYS A 166 15.13 6.96 0.32
N TYR A 167 15.68 5.93 0.95
CA TYR A 167 17.08 5.93 1.35
C TYR A 167 17.99 6.03 0.13
N GLY A 168 18.88 7.03 0.15
CA GLY A 168 19.94 7.23 -0.83
C GLY A 168 21.27 6.58 -0.39
N PRO A 169 22.38 6.87 -1.07
CA PRO A 169 23.70 6.39 -0.68
C PRO A 169 24.21 7.09 0.58
N LYS A 170 25.18 6.47 1.28
CA LYS A 170 25.96 7.13 2.33
C LYS A 170 27.12 7.86 1.69
N LEU A 171 27.14 9.19 1.77
CA LEU A 171 28.18 10.04 1.20
C LEU A 171 29.15 10.54 2.26
N PRO A 172 30.45 10.76 1.93
CA PRO A 172 31.46 11.21 2.86
C PRO A 172 31.41 12.75 3.09
N ILE A 173 30.22 13.27 3.38
CA ILE A 173 29.92 14.70 3.50
C ILE A 173 29.83 15.20 4.94
N GLY A 174 30.02 14.33 5.93
CA GLY A 174 30.03 14.70 7.33
C GLY A 174 31.38 15.28 7.81
N LYS A 175 31.41 15.74 9.07
CA LYS A 175 32.64 16.28 9.67
C LYS A 175 33.78 15.25 9.54
N LYS A 176 34.95 15.70 9.08
CA LYS A 176 36.13 14.87 8.81
C LYS A 176 35.91 13.71 7.83
N GLY A 177 34.98 13.87 6.84
CA GLY A 177 34.69 12.87 5.85
C GLY A 177 33.84 11.68 6.35
N THR A 178 33.15 11.82 7.48
CA THR A 178 32.25 10.79 7.97
C THR A 178 31.10 10.58 6.97
N LYS A 179 30.69 9.31 6.80
CA LYS A 179 29.62 8.97 5.87
C LYS A 179 28.26 9.33 6.48
N VAL A 180 27.53 10.19 5.78
CA VAL A 180 26.16 10.61 6.13
C VAL A 180 25.18 9.93 5.22
N GLN A 181 24.10 9.39 5.79
CA GLN A 181 22.99 8.81 5.05
C GLN A 181 22.25 9.91 4.30
N THR A 182 22.03 9.76 3.00
CA THR A 182 21.19 10.66 2.20
C THR A 182 19.78 10.10 2.02
N TYR A 183 18.86 10.98 1.69
CA TYR A 183 17.43 10.65 1.51
C TYR A 183 16.91 11.34 0.27
N LEU A 184 16.27 10.60 -0.62
CA LEU A 184 15.60 11.13 -1.80
C LEU A 184 14.15 11.44 -1.46
N SER A 185 13.74 12.69 -1.56
CA SER A 185 12.32 13.07 -1.51
C SER A 185 11.83 13.33 -2.92
N SER A 186 10.70 12.73 -3.30
CA SER A 186 10.17 12.80 -4.66
C SER A 186 8.67 13.03 -4.68
N ALA A 187 8.20 13.77 -5.69
CA ALA A 187 6.80 14.00 -6.00
C ALA A 187 6.52 13.61 -7.44
N ILE A 188 5.70 12.57 -7.66
CA ILE A 188 5.36 12.02 -8.96
C ILE A 188 3.89 12.30 -9.27
N ASP A 189 3.61 12.77 -10.47
CA ASP A 189 2.25 12.91 -10.97
C ASP A 189 1.61 11.55 -11.25
N ASP A 190 0.39 11.37 -10.73
CA ASP A 190 -0.32 10.10 -10.82
C ASP A 190 -0.78 9.76 -12.24
N HIS A 191 -1.07 10.76 -13.07
CA HIS A 191 -1.51 10.59 -14.46
C HIS A 191 -0.33 10.29 -15.38
N SER A 192 0.55 11.26 -15.53
CA SER A 192 1.63 11.25 -16.53
C SER A 192 2.87 10.46 -16.10
N ARG A 193 3.01 10.13 -14.84
CA ARG A 193 4.24 9.57 -14.23
C ARG A 193 5.42 10.55 -14.25
N TYR A 194 5.18 11.80 -14.63
CA TYR A 194 6.18 12.85 -14.62
C TYR A 194 6.63 13.13 -13.19
N VAL A 195 7.92 13.17 -12.96
CA VAL A 195 8.51 13.54 -11.66
C VAL A 195 8.61 15.04 -11.61
N VAL A 196 7.71 15.68 -10.86
CA VAL A 196 7.65 17.15 -10.79
C VAL A 196 8.80 17.71 -9.97
N GLU A 197 9.15 17.02 -8.86
CA GLU A 197 10.29 17.35 -8.03
C GLU A 197 10.90 16.08 -7.45
N SER A 198 12.24 16.04 -7.43
CA SER A 198 12.97 14.95 -6.80
C SER A 198 14.39 15.38 -6.47
N ARG A 199 14.78 15.30 -5.19
CA ARG A 199 16.07 15.78 -4.71
C ARG A 199 16.60 14.94 -3.55
N PHE A 200 17.91 14.75 -3.51
CA PHE A 200 18.61 14.13 -2.38
C PHE A 200 18.98 15.17 -1.30
N TYR A 201 18.81 14.79 -0.05
CA TYR A 201 19.09 15.58 1.15
C TYR A 201 19.99 14.81 2.11
N ALA A 202 20.73 15.53 2.94
CA ALA A 202 21.64 14.94 3.93
C ALA A 202 20.96 14.59 5.26
N ASN A 203 19.65 14.84 5.41
CA ASN A 203 18.88 14.52 6.60
C ASN A 203 17.52 13.92 6.22
N GLN A 204 16.78 13.41 7.20
CA GLN A 204 15.43 12.84 7.03
C GLN A 204 14.41 13.65 7.86
N GLU A 205 14.59 14.93 7.98
CA GLU A 205 13.66 15.80 8.70
C GLU A 205 12.40 16.10 7.88
N GLU A 206 11.37 16.63 8.53
CA GLU A 206 10.14 17.04 7.84
C GLU A 206 10.38 18.14 6.81
N THR A 207 11.44 18.91 6.99
CA THR A 207 11.85 20.02 6.10
C THR A 207 12.09 19.57 4.67
N ILE A 208 12.57 18.33 4.44
CA ILE A 208 12.83 17.85 3.07
C ILE A 208 11.55 17.64 2.26
N VAL A 209 10.48 17.17 2.91
CA VAL A 209 9.18 17.02 2.24
C VAL A 209 8.55 18.38 2.00
N HIS A 210 8.69 19.28 2.99
CA HIS A 210 8.21 20.64 2.90
C HIS A 210 8.87 21.37 1.73
N ASP A 211 10.21 21.31 1.61
CA ASP A 211 10.97 21.87 0.49
C ASP A 211 10.56 21.25 -0.86
N THR A 212 10.39 19.91 -0.92
CA THR A 212 9.93 19.23 -2.13
C THR A 212 8.59 19.77 -2.62
N PHE A 213 7.59 19.93 -1.74
CA PHE A 213 6.26 20.41 -2.15
C PHE A 213 6.19 21.92 -2.36
N HIS A 214 7.04 22.70 -1.70
CA HIS A 214 7.28 24.09 -2.04
C HIS A 214 7.75 24.23 -3.49
N ASN A 215 8.80 23.49 -3.85
CA ASN A 215 9.35 23.49 -5.21
C ASN A 215 8.35 22.97 -6.25
N VAL A 216 7.54 21.96 -5.92
CA VAL A 216 6.45 21.48 -6.79
C VAL A 216 5.50 22.62 -7.15
N VAL A 217 5.03 23.39 -6.15
CA VAL A 217 4.09 24.48 -6.39
C VAL A 217 4.73 25.62 -7.19
N LEU A 218 6.00 25.92 -6.95
CA LEU A 218 6.73 26.93 -7.72
C LEU A 218 6.93 26.52 -9.17
N LYS A 219 7.29 25.25 -9.44
CA LYS A 219 7.61 24.73 -10.79
C LYS A 219 6.38 24.45 -11.63
N ALA A 220 5.35 23.86 -11.07
CA ALA A 220 4.21 23.34 -11.81
C ALA A 220 2.86 23.90 -11.37
N GLY A 221 2.85 24.79 -10.37
CA GLY A 221 1.63 25.40 -9.85
C GLY A 221 0.88 24.52 -8.85
N LYS A 222 -0.35 24.90 -8.55
CA LYS A 222 -1.23 24.25 -7.61
C LYS A 222 -1.70 22.89 -8.16
N PHE A 223 -1.69 21.89 -7.28
CA PHE A 223 -2.29 20.58 -7.52
C PHE A 223 -3.48 20.34 -6.58
N ASP A 224 -4.36 19.38 -6.92
CA ASP A 224 -5.59 19.18 -6.15
C ASP A 224 -5.34 18.42 -4.85
N ARG A 225 -4.47 17.38 -4.92
CA ARG A 225 -4.27 16.45 -3.82
C ARG A 225 -2.88 15.81 -3.84
N CYS A 226 -2.31 15.60 -2.67
CA CYS A 226 -1.17 14.71 -2.50
C CYS A 226 -1.56 13.42 -1.77
N TYR A 227 -0.81 12.36 -2.04
CA TYR A 227 -0.99 11.04 -1.47
C TYR A 227 0.33 10.58 -0.85
N PHE A 228 0.30 10.39 0.47
CA PHE A 228 1.46 9.99 1.27
C PHE A 228 1.23 8.67 1.98
N ASP A 229 2.33 8.07 2.46
CA ASP A 229 2.21 7.06 3.50
C ASP A 229 1.95 7.71 4.88
N ASN A 230 1.82 6.86 5.89
CA ASN A 230 1.67 7.33 7.27
C ASN A 230 3.02 7.63 7.95
N GLY A 231 4.07 7.89 7.17
CA GLY A 231 5.38 8.31 7.71
C GLY A 231 5.28 9.60 8.51
N LYS A 232 6.06 9.71 9.59
CA LYS A 232 6.02 10.88 10.49
C LYS A 232 6.24 12.20 9.76
N GLN A 233 7.10 12.22 8.73
CA GLN A 233 7.42 13.40 7.93
C GLN A 233 6.21 13.95 7.16
N TYR A 234 5.28 13.08 6.73
CA TYR A 234 4.07 13.46 5.99
C TYR A 234 2.90 13.81 6.90
N VAL A 235 3.00 13.49 8.19
CA VAL A 235 1.99 13.84 9.20
C VAL A 235 2.32 15.18 9.87
N ALA A 236 3.50 15.74 9.57
CA ALA A 236 3.98 16.97 10.14
C ALA A 236 2.96 18.12 10.00
N LYS A 237 2.74 18.82 11.11
CA LYS A 237 1.73 19.89 11.18
C LYS A 237 2.02 21.00 10.17
N GLN A 238 3.28 21.37 9.99
CA GLN A 238 3.70 22.48 9.13
C GLN A 238 3.36 22.22 7.67
N LEU A 239 3.69 21.05 7.13
CA LEU A 239 3.32 20.68 5.76
C LEU A 239 1.79 20.73 5.55
N LYS A 240 1.01 20.24 6.53
CA LYS A 240 -0.46 20.29 6.47
C LYS A 240 -0.98 21.71 6.43
N PHE A 241 -0.44 22.59 7.25
CA PHE A 241 -0.83 24.01 7.25
C PHE A 241 -0.45 24.68 5.93
N SER A 242 0.75 24.46 5.43
CA SER A 242 1.20 25.05 4.16
C SER A 242 0.31 24.65 2.99
N LEU A 243 0.04 23.36 2.85
CA LEU A 243 -0.82 22.85 1.78
C LEU A 243 -2.29 23.29 1.95
N ALA A 244 -2.80 23.33 3.19
CA ALA A 244 -4.16 23.79 3.47
C ALA A 244 -4.36 25.26 3.14
N ARG A 245 -3.36 26.14 3.41
CA ARG A 245 -3.39 27.56 3.02
C ARG A 245 -3.53 27.73 1.51
N LEU A 246 -2.95 26.85 0.73
CA LEU A 246 -3.08 26.83 -0.73
C LEU A 246 -4.34 26.09 -1.22
N GLY A 247 -5.16 25.55 -0.30
CA GLY A 247 -6.35 24.78 -0.63
C GLY A 247 -6.02 23.42 -1.30
N ILE A 248 -4.87 22.83 -0.98
CA ILE A 248 -4.42 21.51 -1.45
C ILE A 248 -4.81 20.46 -0.42
N ARG A 249 -5.43 19.37 -0.87
CA ARG A 249 -5.88 18.29 0.02
C ARG A 249 -4.80 17.24 0.22
N ILE A 250 -4.65 16.79 1.47
CA ILE A 250 -3.76 15.67 1.82
C ILE A 250 -4.59 14.40 2.01
N THR A 251 -4.12 13.30 1.46
CA THR A 251 -4.69 11.97 1.66
C THR A 251 -3.57 11.01 2.05
N HIS A 252 -3.80 10.24 3.10
CA HIS A 252 -2.87 9.20 3.52
C HIS A 252 -3.31 7.84 3.01
N ALA A 253 -2.34 6.98 2.73
CA ALA A 253 -2.61 5.59 2.40
C ALA A 253 -3.32 4.89 3.57
N PRO A 254 -4.35 4.05 3.31
CA PRO A 254 -4.88 3.20 4.37
C PRO A 254 -3.77 2.36 4.98
N VAL A 255 -3.85 2.15 6.31
CA VAL A 255 -2.87 1.33 7.04
C VAL A 255 -2.79 -0.06 6.38
N GLN A 256 -1.57 -0.55 6.11
CA GLN A 256 -1.28 -1.84 5.46
C GLN A 256 -1.68 -1.99 3.99
N SER A 257 -1.91 -0.93 3.23
CA SER A 257 -2.21 -1.00 1.79
C SER A 257 -0.99 -0.70 0.90
N GLY A 258 0.03 -1.56 0.91
CA GLY A 258 1.23 -1.41 0.05
C GLY A 258 0.92 -1.29 -1.45
N LYS A 259 -0.16 -1.93 -1.91
CA LYS A 259 -0.58 -1.91 -3.34
C LYS A 259 -0.99 -0.53 -3.85
N SER A 260 -1.37 0.40 -2.98
CA SER A 260 -1.78 1.76 -3.37
C SER A 260 -0.61 2.65 -3.81
N LYS A 261 0.62 2.26 -3.51
CA LYS A 261 1.87 2.98 -3.84
C LYS A 261 2.68 2.38 -5.00
N GLY A 262 2.18 1.36 -5.67
CA GLY A 262 2.92 0.62 -6.69
C GLY A 262 3.57 1.48 -7.78
N LYS A 263 3.09 2.72 -7.99
CA LYS A 263 3.64 3.66 -8.96
C LYS A 263 4.98 4.24 -8.49
N ILE A 264 5.03 4.76 -7.26
CA ILE A 264 6.25 5.33 -6.70
C ILE A 264 7.25 4.23 -6.32
N GLU A 265 6.78 3.04 -5.91
CA GLU A 265 7.65 1.88 -5.69
C GLU A 265 8.34 1.42 -6.99
N LYS A 266 7.64 1.46 -8.12
CA LYS A 266 8.23 1.18 -9.43
C LYS A 266 9.28 2.22 -9.80
N PHE A 267 9.02 3.49 -9.51
CA PHE A 267 10.00 4.56 -9.67
C PHE A 267 11.24 4.33 -8.80
N HIS A 268 11.08 3.87 -7.57
CA HIS A 268 12.22 3.58 -6.69
C HIS A 268 13.18 2.53 -7.25
N ARG A 269 12.71 1.58 -8.07
CA ARG A 269 13.62 0.64 -8.77
C ARG A 269 14.48 1.34 -9.81
N ILE A 270 13.95 2.38 -10.46
CA ILE A 270 14.72 3.20 -11.40
C ILE A 270 15.77 4.02 -10.65
N VAL A 271 15.40 4.56 -9.48
CA VAL A 271 16.38 5.22 -8.58
C VAL A 271 17.50 4.25 -8.18
N ASP A 272 17.18 2.99 -7.85
CA ASP A 272 18.19 1.99 -7.50
C ASP A 272 19.16 1.72 -8.65
N ALA A 273 18.65 1.65 -9.89
CA ALA A 273 19.50 1.49 -11.07
C ALA A 273 20.46 2.69 -11.23
N PHE A 274 19.95 3.92 -11.13
CA PHE A 274 20.78 5.13 -11.14
C PHE A 274 21.83 5.12 -10.05
N LEU A 275 21.46 4.77 -8.81
CA LEU A 275 22.38 4.75 -7.68
C LEU A 275 23.50 3.69 -7.83
N ASN A 276 23.22 2.60 -8.54
CA ASN A 276 24.27 1.60 -8.84
C ASN A 276 25.34 2.17 -9.77
N GLU A 277 24.95 2.97 -10.76
CA GLU A 277 25.89 3.68 -11.64
C GLU A 277 26.61 4.79 -10.88
N PHE A 278 25.92 5.56 -10.05
CA PHE A 278 26.52 6.64 -9.26
C PHE A 278 27.62 6.15 -8.29
N LYS A 279 27.56 4.90 -7.84
CA LYS A 279 28.62 4.30 -6.98
C LYS A 279 29.99 4.29 -7.65
N LEU A 280 30.03 4.34 -8.98
CA LEU A 280 31.26 4.35 -9.77
C LEU A 280 31.85 5.77 -9.93
N GLU A 281 31.10 6.80 -9.55
CA GLU A 281 31.55 8.18 -9.61
C GLU A 281 32.69 8.45 -8.60
N LYS A 282 33.69 9.20 -9.04
CA LYS A 282 34.83 9.60 -8.18
C LYS A 282 34.45 10.70 -7.19
N ASP A 283 33.64 11.65 -7.63
CA ASP A 283 33.15 12.75 -6.81
C ASP A 283 31.78 12.36 -6.19
N GLN A 284 31.80 11.89 -4.96
CA GLN A 284 30.63 11.46 -4.20
C GLN A 284 30.14 12.56 -3.25
N THR A 285 29.96 13.76 -3.76
CA THR A 285 29.33 14.89 -3.07
C THR A 285 27.81 14.89 -3.25
N LEU A 286 27.09 15.58 -2.35
CA LEU A 286 25.63 15.72 -2.45
C LEU A 286 25.23 16.54 -3.69
N ASP A 287 26.02 17.55 -4.02
CA ASP A 287 25.75 18.42 -5.18
C ASP A 287 25.94 17.65 -6.48
N ASN A 288 27.02 16.88 -6.63
CA ASN A 288 27.22 16.02 -7.79
C ASN A 288 26.11 14.96 -7.93
N LEU A 289 25.70 14.35 -6.79
CA LEU A 289 24.60 13.39 -6.77
C LEU A 289 23.31 14.04 -7.29
N ASN A 290 22.97 15.23 -6.82
CA ASN A 290 21.76 15.93 -7.26
C ASN A 290 21.85 16.40 -8.71
N GLN A 291 23.00 16.88 -9.15
CA GLN A 291 23.20 17.29 -10.54
C GLN A 291 23.05 16.12 -11.51
N LYS A 292 23.70 14.99 -11.23
CA LYS A 292 23.60 13.75 -12.02
C LYS A 292 22.18 13.19 -12.00
N TRP A 293 21.52 13.25 -10.84
CA TRP A 293 20.12 12.81 -10.70
C TRP A 293 19.15 13.63 -11.52
N THR A 294 19.28 14.95 -11.49
CA THR A 294 18.45 15.86 -12.32
C THR A 294 18.65 15.56 -13.79
N LEU A 295 19.90 15.45 -14.25
CA LEU A 295 20.22 15.10 -15.64
C LEU A 295 19.62 13.75 -16.03
N TYR A 296 19.71 12.72 -15.16
CA TYR A 296 19.12 11.41 -15.41
C TYR A 296 17.60 11.46 -15.54
N LEU A 297 16.91 12.27 -14.71
CA LEU A 297 15.47 12.46 -14.83
C LEU A 297 15.09 13.15 -16.15
N GLU A 298 15.77 14.24 -16.49
CA GLU A 298 15.45 15.07 -17.66
C GLU A 298 15.77 14.37 -18.96
N GLU A 299 16.95 13.76 -19.09
CA GLU A 299 17.40 13.19 -20.35
C GLU A 299 16.92 11.73 -20.55
N TYR A 300 16.79 10.96 -19.48
CA TYR A 300 16.46 9.55 -19.58
C TYR A 300 15.03 9.24 -19.13
N TYR A 301 14.72 9.44 -17.83
CA TYR A 301 13.46 8.96 -17.27
C TYR A 301 12.23 9.59 -17.92
N HIS A 302 12.23 10.90 -18.09
CA HIS A 302 11.09 11.62 -18.67
C HIS A 302 10.90 11.32 -20.16
N ASN A 303 11.96 10.85 -20.86
CA ASN A 303 11.95 10.55 -22.29
C ASN A 303 11.87 9.04 -22.59
N ALA A 304 11.91 8.16 -21.58
CA ALA A 304 11.75 6.72 -21.76
C ALA A 304 10.26 6.32 -21.78
N PRO A 305 9.84 5.42 -22.69
CA PRO A 305 8.46 4.92 -22.73
C PRO A 305 8.03 4.27 -21.40
N HIS A 306 6.86 4.63 -20.88
CA HIS A 306 6.39 4.15 -19.60
C HIS A 306 5.22 3.18 -19.74
N SER A 307 5.44 1.89 -19.42
CA SER A 307 4.43 0.82 -19.56
C SER A 307 3.11 1.10 -18.82
N GLY A 308 3.14 1.81 -17.69
CA GLY A 308 1.93 2.15 -16.93
C GLY A 308 1.05 3.21 -17.60
N ILE A 309 1.61 4.05 -18.46
CA ILE A 309 0.84 4.98 -19.32
C ILE A 309 0.19 4.18 -20.43
N ALA A 310 0.95 3.31 -21.11
CA ALA A 310 0.42 2.43 -22.15
C ALA A 310 -0.73 1.53 -21.64
N GLU A 311 -0.58 0.96 -20.44
CA GLU A 311 -1.64 0.17 -19.77
C GLU A 311 -2.90 0.99 -19.54
N TYR A 312 -2.77 2.25 -19.10
CA TYR A 312 -3.91 3.15 -18.90
C TYR A 312 -4.69 3.38 -20.21
N TYR A 313 -3.99 3.71 -21.30
CA TYR A 313 -4.64 3.92 -22.62
C TYR A 313 -5.31 2.65 -23.14
N LYS A 314 -4.68 1.48 -22.99
CA LYS A 314 -5.30 0.20 -23.35
C LYS A 314 -6.58 -0.06 -22.57
N CYS A 315 -6.60 0.25 -21.25
CA CYS A 315 -7.79 0.11 -20.42
C CYS A 315 -8.93 1.05 -20.84
N MET A 316 -8.57 2.23 -21.40
CA MET A 316 -9.54 3.20 -21.91
C MET A 316 -9.96 2.93 -23.38
N GLY A 317 -9.47 1.84 -23.97
CA GLY A 317 -9.77 1.50 -25.37
C GLY A 317 -9.12 2.43 -26.41
N SER A 318 -8.10 3.20 -25.99
CA SER A 318 -7.39 4.15 -26.84
C SER A 318 -6.12 3.55 -27.45
N PRO A 319 -5.75 3.89 -28.69
CA PRO A 319 -4.55 3.37 -29.31
C PRO A 319 -3.29 3.87 -28.58
N VAL A 320 -2.31 2.99 -28.50
CA VAL A 320 -0.99 3.31 -27.95
C VAL A 320 0.00 3.29 -29.12
N PRO A 321 0.84 4.33 -29.31
CA PRO A 321 1.89 4.33 -30.32
C PRO A 321 2.84 3.13 -30.15
N GLU A 322 3.39 2.61 -31.24
CA GLU A 322 4.35 1.48 -31.22
C GLU A 322 5.55 1.76 -30.31
N ASN A 323 6.07 2.98 -30.34
CA ASN A 323 7.19 3.41 -29.49
C ASN A 323 6.80 3.71 -28.05
N GLY A 324 5.51 3.49 -27.67
CA GLY A 324 5.00 3.83 -26.34
C GLY A 324 4.78 5.33 -26.14
N ILE A 325 4.49 5.72 -24.89
CA ILE A 325 4.30 7.13 -24.49
C ILE A 325 5.23 7.41 -23.31
N THR A 326 5.98 8.52 -23.40
CA THR A 326 6.89 8.95 -22.35
C THR A 326 6.19 9.82 -21.29
N PRO A 327 6.71 9.90 -20.06
CA PRO A 327 6.16 10.79 -19.03
C PRO A 327 6.11 12.26 -19.47
N LEU A 328 7.13 12.74 -20.18
CA LEU A 328 7.17 14.13 -20.69
C LEU A 328 6.11 14.36 -21.78
N GLN A 329 5.96 13.42 -22.72
CA GLN A 329 4.92 13.50 -23.75
C GLN A 329 3.52 13.54 -23.13
N GLU A 330 3.26 12.66 -22.16
CA GLU A 330 1.96 12.62 -21.49
C GLU A 330 1.68 13.87 -20.67
N TRP A 331 2.69 14.38 -19.94
CA TRP A 331 2.60 15.64 -19.23
C TRP A 331 2.25 16.82 -20.14
N ASN A 332 2.90 16.93 -21.29
CA ASN A 332 2.70 18.04 -22.23
C ASN A 332 1.41 17.91 -23.04
N ARG A 333 0.96 16.68 -23.31
CA ARG A 333 -0.26 16.40 -24.05
C ARG A 333 -1.54 16.68 -23.29
N ASP A 334 -1.48 16.66 -21.96
CA ASP A 334 -2.65 16.89 -21.12
C ASP A 334 -3.18 18.31 -21.28
N THR A 335 -4.48 18.43 -21.54
CA THR A 335 -5.17 19.69 -21.80
C THR A 335 -5.51 20.46 -20.54
N ARG A 336 -5.38 19.87 -19.35
CA ARG A 336 -5.64 20.55 -18.09
C ARG A 336 -4.64 21.69 -17.90
N PRO A 337 -5.11 22.96 -17.70
CA PRO A 337 -4.24 24.08 -17.47
C PRO A 337 -3.50 23.94 -16.13
N LEU A 338 -2.26 24.38 -16.07
CA LEU A 338 -1.52 24.55 -14.83
C LEU A 338 -1.97 25.85 -14.14
N THR A 339 -2.24 25.76 -12.85
CA THR A 339 -2.70 26.91 -12.06
C THR A 339 -1.55 27.44 -11.23
N PHE A 340 -0.85 28.45 -11.74
CA PHE A 340 0.24 29.09 -11.01
C PHE A 340 -0.32 30.06 -9.95
N ILE A 341 0.37 30.12 -8.82
CA ILE A 341 0.08 31.01 -7.70
C ILE A 341 1.23 32.02 -7.63
N ASP A 342 0.93 33.25 -7.19
CA ASP A 342 1.97 34.24 -6.95
C ASP A 342 3.05 33.72 -6.00
N VAL A 343 4.31 33.99 -6.35
CA VAL A 343 5.49 33.48 -5.63
C VAL A 343 5.50 33.92 -4.17
N ASN A 344 5.08 35.14 -3.86
CA ASN A 344 5.02 35.65 -2.49
C ASN A 344 3.95 34.88 -1.69
N THR A 345 2.80 34.63 -2.28
CA THR A 345 1.72 33.84 -1.67
C THR A 345 2.19 32.41 -1.39
N VAL A 346 2.92 31.80 -2.31
CA VAL A 346 3.51 30.46 -2.12
C VAL A 346 4.53 30.50 -0.98
N SER A 347 5.45 31.46 -1.00
CA SER A 347 6.48 31.62 0.02
C SER A 347 5.86 31.82 1.41
N GLU A 348 4.85 32.69 1.54
CA GLU A 348 4.13 32.91 2.79
C GLU A 348 3.41 31.64 3.28
N ALA A 349 2.79 30.87 2.37
CA ALA A 349 2.09 29.65 2.74
C ALA A 349 3.03 28.58 3.30
N PHE A 350 4.28 28.59 2.85
CA PHE A 350 5.32 27.65 3.28
C PHE A 350 6.20 28.15 4.43
N LEU A 351 5.96 29.34 5.00
CA LEU A 351 6.62 29.75 6.24
C LEU A 351 6.17 28.86 7.41
N TYR A 352 7.10 28.57 8.30
CA TYR A 352 6.80 27.96 9.59
C TYR A 352 6.25 29.01 10.55
N HIS A 353 5.30 28.60 11.39
CA HIS A 353 4.65 29.48 12.34
C HIS A 353 4.73 28.88 13.73
N GLU A 354 5.19 29.66 14.69
CA GLU A 354 5.31 29.26 16.09
C GLU A 354 4.92 30.39 17.02
N MET A 355 4.36 30.05 18.18
CA MET A 355 4.12 31.03 19.25
C MET A 355 5.38 31.14 20.11
N ARG A 356 5.76 32.36 20.41
CA ARG A 356 6.91 32.71 21.30
C ARG A 356 6.50 33.78 22.29
N HIS A 357 7.01 33.63 23.51
CA HIS A 357 6.82 34.64 24.55
C HIS A 357 7.89 35.71 24.46
N VAL A 358 7.48 36.96 24.61
CA VAL A 358 8.37 38.13 24.64
C VAL A 358 8.75 38.40 26.09
N ASP A 359 10.02 38.36 26.40
CA ASP A 359 10.53 38.61 27.77
C ASP A 359 10.49 40.05 28.21
N LYS A 360 10.86 40.32 29.49
CA LYS A 360 10.89 41.69 30.07
C LYS A 360 11.89 42.63 29.38
N GLY A 361 12.84 42.09 28.62
CA GLY A 361 13.81 42.83 27.84
C GLY A 361 13.35 43.09 26.41
N ALA A 362 12.03 42.93 26.10
CA ALA A 362 11.48 43.02 24.76
C ALA A 362 12.13 42.10 23.76
N CYS A 363 12.59 40.91 24.22
CA CYS A 363 13.23 39.93 23.37
C CYS A 363 12.45 38.62 23.38
N LEU A 364 12.49 37.90 22.26
CA LEU A 364 12.05 36.50 22.17
C LEU A 364 13.24 35.55 21.94
N SER A 365 13.13 34.31 22.40
CA SER A 365 14.14 33.29 22.19
C SER A 365 13.72 32.33 21.07
N PHE A 366 14.61 32.12 20.11
CA PHE A 366 14.40 31.18 19.02
C PHE A 366 15.72 30.52 18.63
N ASN A 367 15.73 29.18 18.52
CA ASN A 367 16.94 28.36 18.19
C ASN A 367 18.18 28.67 19.06
N GLY A 368 17.99 29.01 20.33
CA GLY A 368 19.08 29.34 21.25
C GLY A 368 19.60 30.78 21.15
N GLU A 369 19.08 31.58 20.24
CA GLU A 369 19.40 32.99 20.06
C GLU A 369 18.26 33.90 20.55
N LYS A 370 18.59 35.14 20.89
CA LYS A 370 17.61 36.18 21.27
C LYS A 370 17.42 37.16 20.12
N PHE A 371 16.16 37.49 19.87
CA PHE A 371 15.74 38.46 18.86
C PHE A 371 14.99 39.61 19.52
N GLU A 372 15.34 40.83 19.12
CA GLU A 372 14.70 42.05 19.59
C GLU A 372 13.31 42.20 18.97
N THR A 373 12.36 42.61 19.82
CA THR A 373 10.99 42.89 19.42
C THR A 373 10.61 44.33 19.89
N LYS A 374 9.37 44.71 19.69
CA LYS A 374 8.88 46.03 20.15
C LYS A 374 8.52 45.99 21.64
N ALA A 375 8.84 47.05 22.37
CA ALA A 375 8.52 47.17 23.81
C ALA A 375 7.03 46.96 24.14
N ALA A 376 6.12 47.31 23.21
CA ALA A 376 4.68 47.07 23.31
C ALA A 376 4.29 45.59 23.46
N LEU A 377 5.18 44.66 23.10
CA LEU A 377 4.95 43.23 23.12
C LEU A 377 5.46 42.55 24.39
N ILE A 378 6.08 43.27 25.31
CA ILE A 378 6.60 42.69 26.57
C ILE A 378 5.51 41.92 27.32
N GLY A 379 5.80 40.67 27.70
CA GLY A 379 4.88 39.82 28.41
C GLY A 379 3.74 39.21 27.55
N ARG A 380 3.79 39.40 26.22
CA ARG A 380 2.82 38.87 25.28
C ARG A 380 3.37 37.64 24.57
N ASP A 381 2.46 36.76 24.17
CA ASP A 381 2.75 35.66 23.24
C ASP A 381 2.51 36.18 21.83
N VAL A 382 3.53 36.11 20.99
CA VAL A 382 3.52 36.58 19.62
C VAL A 382 3.68 35.39 18.65
N GLU A 383 3.08 35.48 17.50
CA GLU A 383 3.33 34.56 16.41
C GLU A 383 4.60 34.98 15.65
N ILE A 384 5.55 34.07 15.52
CA ILE A 384 6.68 34.22 14.62
C ILE A 384 6.49 33.38 13.38
N SER A 385 6.88 33.93 12.23
CA SER A 385 6.97 33.18 10.98
C SER A 385 8.37 33.26 10.41
N TYR A 386 8.88 32.12 9.89
CA TYR A 386 10.22 32.01 9.35
C TYR A 386 10.32 30.94 8.27
N ASP A 387 11.30 31.10 7.38
CA ASP A 387 11.70 30.07 6.43
C ASP A 387 12.65 29.11 7.13
N PRO A 388 12.36 27.79 7.18
CA PRO A 388 13.27 26.81 7.79
C PRO A 388 14.67 26.75 7.12
N ALA A 389 14.78 27.20 5.87
CA ALA A 389 16.07 27.32 5.18
C ALA A 389 16.87 28.58 5.60
N LYS A 390 16.18 29.59 6.18
CA LYS A 390 16.76 30.87 6.64
C LYS A 390 16.20 31.24 8.00
N PRO A 391 16.46 30.46 9.05
CA PRO A 391 15.84 30.62 10.36
C PRO A 391 16.26 31.90 11.09
N GLU A 392 17.27 32.60 10.61
CA GLU A 392 17.73 33.88 11.13
C GLU A 392 16.83 35.06 10.78
N ILE A 393 15.89 34.90 9.83
CA ILE A 393 14.94 35.91 9.44
C ILE A 393 13.57 35.58 10.05
N LEU A 394 13.22 36.30 11.13
CA LEU A 394 11.96 36.11 11.83
C LEU A 394 11.02 37.28 11.57
N THR A 395 9.81 36.99 11.11
CA THR A 395 8.73 37.97 11.05
C THR A 395 7.82 37.78 12.25
N VAL A 396 7.63 38.83 13.06
CA VAL A 396 6.75 38.85 14.22
C VAL A 396 5.38 39.40 13.83
N ARG A 397 4.32 38.68 14.24
CA ARG A 397 2.92 39.06 14.01
C ARG A 397 2.18 39.12 15.35
N PHE A 398 1.44 40.23 15.56
CA PHE A 398 0.57 40.39 16.71
C PHE A 398 -0.64 41.25 16.33
N PRO A 399 -1.88 40.93 16.81
CA PRO A 399 -3.06 41.69 16.50
C PRO A 399 -2.91 43.19 16.85
N GLY A 400 -3.19 44.03 15.89
CA GLY A 400 -3.09 45.51 16.06
C GLY A 400 -1.70 46.11 15.85
N ILE A 401 -0.71 45.30 15.49
CA ILE A 401 0.65 45.75 15.17
C ILE A 401 1.00 45.24 13.75
N GLU A 402 1.50 46.12 12.90
CA GLU A 402 1.98 45.69 11.58
C GLU A 402 3.12 44.68 11.72
N PRO A 403 3.11 43.56 10.92
CA PRO A 403 4.17 42.62 10.93
C PRO A 403 5.55 43.25 10.71
N PHE A 404 6.55 42.81 11.45
CA PHE A 404 7.91 43.36 11.36
C PHE A 404 8.95 42.20 11.49
N CYS A 405 10.15 42.43 10.92
CA CYS A 405 11.27 41.54 11.08
C CYS A 405 11.97 41.77 12.42
N ALA A 406 12.04 40.73 13.26
CA ALA A 406 12.86 40.77 14.48
C ALA A 406 14.34 40.68 14.12
N LYS A 407 15.18 41.43 14.80
CA LYS A 407 16.63 41.46 14.61
C LYS A 407 17.32 40.68 15.71
N PRO A 408 18.40 39.91 15.42
CA PRO A 408 19.21 39.30 16.46
C PRO A 408 19.68 40.36 17.47
N LEU A 409 19.59 40.03 18.78
CA LEU A 409 20.00 40.91 19.85
C LEU A 409 21.50 41.23 19.73
N LYS A 410 21.84 42.51 19.66
CA LYS A 410 23.22 42.97 19.70
C LYS A 410 23.55 43.50 21.09
N ILE A 411 24.57 42.94 21.74
CA ILE A 411 25.03 43.41 23.04
C ILE A 411 25.55 44.85 22.91
N GLY A 412 25.00 45.76 23.74
CA GLY A 412 25.31 47.17 23.72
C GLY A 412 24.45 48.08 22.82
N ALA A 413 23.48 47.50 22.11
CA ALA A 413 22.46 48.27 21.43
C ALA A 413 21.21 48.44 22.34
N TYR A 414 20.58 49.58 22.28
CA TYR A 414 19.30 49.81 22.98
C TYR A 414 18.16 49.45 22.04
N CYS A 415 17.16 48.72 22.58
CA CYS A 415 15.87 48.54 21.91
C CYS A 415 15.15 49.92 21.84
N ASP A 416 14.19 50.04 20.91
CA ASP A 416 13.40 51.23 20.65
C ASP A 416 12.94 52.00 21.89
N GLU A 417 12.66 53.29 21.70
CA GLU A 417 12.24 54.25 22.72
C GLU A 417 11.23 53.73 23.74
N LYS A 418 11.44 54.04 25.02
CA LYS A 418 10.48 53.75 26.08
C LYS A 418 9.11 54.22 25.67
N GLN A 419 8.12 53.33 25.63
CA GLN A 419 6.74 53.76 25.49
C GLN A 419 6.38 54.70 26.67
N THR A 420 6.08 55.93 26.37
CA THR A 420 5.37 56.81 27.31
C THR A 420 3.95 56.31 27.44
N LEU A 421 3.48 56.15 28.68
CA LEU A 421 2.07 55.86 28.93
C LEU A 421 1.24 56.94 28.23
N PRO A 422 0.12 56.58 27.57
CA PRO A 422 -0.78 57.60 27.00
C PRO A 422 -1.17 58.52 28.14
N ILE A 423 -0.90 59.82 27.97
CA ILE A 423 -1.40 60.86 28.84
C ILE A 423 -2.91 60.83 28.65
N SER A 424 -3.64 60.48 29.71
CA SER A 424 -5.10 60.43 29.80
C SER A 424 -5.73 61.75 29.47
#